data_9e30e68f65273e04bc5fc135ba0b1225
#
_entry.id   9e30e68f65273e04bc5fc135ba0b1225
#
_cell.length_a   1.000
_cell.length_b   1.000
_cell.length_c   1.000
_cell.angle_alpha   90.00
_cell.angle_beta   90.00
_cell.angle_gamma   90.00
#
_symmetry.space_group_name_H-M   'P 1'
#
loop_
_entity.id
_entity.type
_entity.pdbx_description
1 polymer ?
#
loop_
_entity_poly.entity_id
_entity_poly.type
_entity_poly.pdbx_seq_one_letter_code
_entity_poly.pdbx_strand_id
1 'polypeptide(L)'
;MAAPIPHPMREKLLRDEVAYTMSIKLVKSIEIAGMAKTAGYDGILVDMEHSSFDLETTNQLCVAALYAGISPIVRAPSKDPFFVSRILDGGALGIIVPHIRSVQDAQDVVNAAKFQPIGHRSSTNGLPHHQFRSIPAKISNPVTNAATMVIPMIETLEALELVDEIAALPGVDSLLIGTNDLTAEMGIPGDYENPRVTEAYERTIAACKKHGKWLGVGGLHARLDLVEKFCKMGARWVMAATDGPLLLGAATKRGTEMAALNASVVKSQQANGHSVEKKAANGVTNGTTNGAVTYGNGITNGATNGVPVAA
;
A
#
# COMPACT_ATOMS: atom_id res chain seq x y z
N MET A 1 -15.56 19.42 24.44
CA MET A 1 -14.43 19.08 23.56
C MET A 1 -14.91 17.98 22.60
N ALA A 2 -14.51 18.00 21.33
CA ALA A 2 -14.75 16.82 20.46
C ALA A 2 -13.93 15.63 21.01
N ALA A 3 -14.48 14.43 20.89
CA ALA A 3 -13.74 13.23 21.23
C ALA A 3 -12.53 13.08 20.27
N PRO A 4 -11.39 12.52 20.72
CA PRO A 4 -10.29 12.18 19.84
C PRO A 4 -10.77 11.29 18.69
N ILE A 5 -10.21 11.47 17.50
CA ILE A 5 -10.46 10.58 16.37
C ILE A 5 -9.61 9.32 16.59
N PRO A 6 -10.22 8.12 16.64
CA PRO A 6 -9.48 6.87 16.81
C PRO A 6 -8.51 6.65 15.63
N HIS A 7 -7.26 6.32 15.94
CA HIS A 7 -6.22 6.08 14.94
C HIS A 7 -5.31 4.92 15.39
N PRO A 8 -5.76 3.65 15.24
CA PRO A 8 -5.06 2.47 15.77
C PRO A 8 -3.59 2.38 15.38
N MET A 9 -3.25 2.68 14.10
CA MET A 9 -1.86 2.72 13.66
C MET A 9 -1.06 3.74 14.48
N ARG A 10 -1.53 5.00 14.61
CA ARG A 10 -0.83 6.05 15.35
C ARG A 10 -0.71 5.72 16.84
N GLU A 11 -1.72 5.09 17.42
CA GLU A 11 -1.70 4.65 18.81
C GLU A 11 -0.59 3.62 19.09
N LYS A 12 -0.35 2.67 18.17
CA LYS A 12 0.81 1.77 18.23
C LYS A 12 2.14 2.53 18.13
N LEU A 13 2.24 3.45 17.17
CA LEU A 13 3.44 4.27 17.00
C LEU A 13 3.78 5.06 18.26
N LEU A 14 2.78 5.59 18.96
CA LEU A 14 2.95 6.31 20.24
C LEU A 14 3.45 5.41 21.38
N ARG A 15 3.21 4.09 21.31
CA ARG A 15 3.74 3.09 22.24
C ARG A 15 5.08 2.47 21.80
N ASP A 16 5.70 3.05 20.76
CA ASP A 16 6.93 2.55 20.12
C ASP A 16 6.81 1.12 19.57
N GLU A 17 5.58 0.69 19.25
CA GLU A 17 5.28 -0.59 18.61
C GLU A 17 5.34 -0.47 17.07
N VAL A 18 5.58 -1.59 16.40
CA VAL A 18 5.52 -1.63 14.92
C VAL A 18 4.07 -1.76 14.47
N ALA A 19 3.58 -0.77 13.72
CA ALA A 19 2.30 -0.84 13.04
C ALA A 19 2.47 -1.38 11.61
N TYR A 20 1.44 -2.06 11.07
CA TYR A 20 1.48 -2.58 9.70
C TYR A 20 0.16 -2.40 8.98
N THR A 21 0.28 -2.10 7.69
CA THR A 21 -0.84 -1.84 6.80
C THR A 21 -0.91 -2.85 5.66
N MET A 22 -2.12 -3.14 5.20
CA MET A 22 -2.37 -3.85 3.96
C MET A 22 -2.60 -2.85 2.84
N SER A 23 -1.76 -2.89 1.80
CA SER A 23 -1.91 -2.04 0.61
C SER A 23 -3.04 -2.57 -0.27
N ILE A 24 -3.94 -1.69 -0.66
CA ILE A 24 -5.09 -1.97 -1.52
C ILE A 24 -4.86 -1.32 -2.88
N LYS A 25 -4.73 -2.15 -3.91
CA LYS A 25 -4.49 -1.75 -5.30
C LYS A 25 -5.48 -2.37 -6.30
N LEU A 26 -6.14 -3.45 -5.89
CA LEU A 26 -6.97 -4.28 -6.75
C LEU A 26 -8.44 -4.31 -6.30
N VAL A 27 -8.67 -4.52 -5.00
CA VAL A 27 -10.01 -4.76 -4.46
C VAL A 27 -10.71 -3.43 -4.19
N LYS A 28 -11.75 -3.12 -4.96
CA LYS A 28 -12.57 -1.90 -4.82
C LYS A 28 -13.68 -2.06 -3.79
N SER A 29 -13.99 -3.28 -3.39
CA SER A 29 -15.08 -3.59 -2.46
C SER A 29 -14.72 -3.13 -1.04
N ILE A 30 -15.66 -2.44 -0.39
CA ILE A 30 -15.46 -1.86 0.95
C ILE A 30 -15.23 -2.91 2.04
N GLU A 31 -15.67 -4.16 1.80
CA GLU A 31 -15.48 -5.29 2.72
C GLU A 31 -14.00 -5.57 2.99
N ILE A 32 -13.10 -5.16 2.10
CA ILE A 32 -11.65 -5.35 2.29
C ILE A 32 -11.15 -4.69 3.58
N ALA A 33 -11.77 -3.58 4.01
CA ALA A 33 -11.42 -2.92 5.26
C ALA A 33 -11.73 -3.81 6.48
N GLY A 34 -12.91 -4.45 6.49
CA GLY A 34 -13.28 -5.42 7.53
C GLY A 34 -12.41 -6.67 7.50
N MET A 35 -12.06 -7.17 6.30
CA MET A 35 -11.14 -8.30 6.13
C MET A 35 -9.75 -7.99 6.67
N ALA A 36 -9.19 -6.81 6.36
CA ALA A 36 -7.92 -6.36 6.89
C ALA A 36 -7.94 -6.28 8.42
N LYS A 37 -9.02 -5.73 9.00
CA LYS A 37 -9.21 -5.69 10.45
C LYS A 37 -9.21 -7.10 11.07
N THR A 38 -9.97 -8.02 10.50
CA THR A 38 -10.06 -9.42 10.97
C THR A 38 -8.71 -10.13 10.84
N ALA A 39 -7.94 -9.83 9.79
CA ALA A 39 -6.59 -10.37 9.58
C ALA A 39 -5.53 -9.72 10.51
N GLY A 40 -5.90 -8.75 11.35
CA GLY A 40 -5.03 -8.17 12.37
C GLY A 40 -4.21 -6.96 11.91
N TYR A 41 -4.50 -6.38 10.74
CA TYR A 41 -3.83 -5.15 10.30
C TYR A 41 -4.30 -3.93 11.11
N ASP A 42 -3.40 -2.97 11.30
CA ASP A 42 -3.68 -1.71 12.00
C ASP A 42 -4.31 -0.67 11.10
N GLY A 43 -4.14 -0.84 9.78
CA GLY A 43 -4.69 0.04 8.77
C GLY A 43 -4.73 -0.60 7.39
N ILE A 44 -5.44 0.05 6.49
CA ILE A 44 -5.30 -0.15 5.05
C ILE A 44 -4.54 1.02 4.46
N LEU A 45 -3.76 0.75 3.41
CA LEU A 45 -3.12 1.77 2.59
C LEU A 45 -3.75 1.71 1.20
N VAL A 46 -4.61 2.66 0.90
CA VAL A 46 -5.22 2.79 -0.43
C VAL A 46 -4.23 3.50 -1.36
N ASP A 47 -3.86 2.84 -2.43
CA ASP A 47 -2.81 3.32 -3.32
C ASP A 47 -3.41 3.90 -4.60
N MET A 48 -3.42 5.24 -4.72
CA MET A 48 -3.90 5.91 -5.93
C MET A 48 -2.81 6.15 -6.97
N GLU A 49 -1.53 5.94 -6.61
CA GLU A 49 -0.42 6.12 -7.55
C GLU A 49 -0.30 4.92 -8.49
N HIS A 50 -0.34 3.69 -7.96
CA HIS A 50 -0.14 2.47 -8.74
C HIS A 50 -1.39 1.59 -8.80
N SER A 51 -2.55 2.20 -8.90
CA SER A 51 -3.82 1.53 -9.13
C SER A 51 -4.72 2.34 -10.05
N SER A 52 -5.87 1.81 -10.40
CA SER A 52 -6.92 2.51 -11.15
C SER A 52 -7.98 3.13 -10.24
N PHE A 53 -7.66 3.39 -8.97
CA PHE A 53 -8.63 3.96 -8.05
C PHE A 53 -8.80 5.45 -8.28
N ASP A 54 -10.04 5.88 -8.28
CA ASP A 54 -10.45 7.28 -8.28
C ASP A 54 -10.72 7.78 -6.84
N LEU A 55 -11.02 9.05 -6.70
CA LEU A 55 -11.35 9.66 -5.41
C LEU A 55 -12.60 9.05 -4.77
N GLU A 56 -13.60 8.68 -5.56
CA GLU A 56 -14.84 8.09 -5.04
C GLU A 56 -14.57 6.73 -4.38
N THR A 57 -13.93 5.83 -5.11
CA THR A 57 -13.52 4.51 -4.59
C THR A 57 -12.64 4.66 -3.34
N THR A 58 -11.66 5.56 -3.39
CA THR A 58 -10.73 5.83 -2.28
C THR A 58 -11.48 6.30 -1.04
N ASN A 59 -12.40 7.26 -1.19
CA ASN A 59 -13.18 7.80 -0.08
C ASN A 59 -14.11 6.74 0.53
N GLN A 60 -14.74 5.89 -0.29
CA GLN A 60 -15.56 4.78 0.19
C GLN A 60 -14.74 3.78 1.02
N LEU A 61 -13.54 3.44 0.57
CA LEU A 61 -12.61 2.57 1.31
C LEU A 61 -12.16 3.22 2.63
N CYS A 62 -11.86 4.53 2.63
CA CYS A 62 -11.50 5.27 3.83
C CYS A 62 -12.64 5.27 4.86
N VAL A 63 -13.86 5.57 4.44
CA VAL A 63 -15.05 5.56 5.30
C VAL A 63 -15.27 4.16 5.88
N ALA A 64 -15.17 3.11 5.05
CA ALA A 64 -15.30 1.74 5.50
C ALA A 64 -14.24 1.37 6.55
N ALA A 65 -12.99 1.80 6.36
CA ALA A 65 -11.91 1.57 7.32
C ALA A 65 -12.16 2.29 8.66
N LEU A 66 -12.64 3.53 8.62
CA LEU A 66 -13.03 4.26 9.83
C LEU A 66 -14.11 3.51 10.62
N TYR A 67 -15.16 2.99 9.95
CA TYR A 67 -16.22 2.21 10.59
C TYR A 67 -15.75 0.81 11.04
N ALA A 68 -14.81 0.20 10.33
CA ALA A 68 -14.18 -1.06 10.76
C ALA A 68 -13.22 -0.87 11.96
N GLY A 69 -12.88 0.37 12.30
CA GLY A 69 -11.97 0.67 13.40
C GLY A 69 -10.52 0.33 13.09
N ILE A 70 -10.07 0.58 11.85
CA ILE A 70 -8.66 0.56 11.42
C ILE A 70 -8.31 1.85 10.72
N SER A 71 -7.02 2.15 10.57
CA SER A 71 -6.56 3.43 10.04
C SER A 71 -6.55 3.44 8.50
N PRO A 72 -7.34 4.29 7.83
CA PRO A 72 -7.19 4.52 6.39
C PRO A 72 -6.01 5.47 6.14
N ILE A 73 -4.98 4.97 5.48
CA ILE A 73 -3.85 5.72 4.93
C ILE A 73 -3.99 5.69 3.41
N VAL A 74 -3.71 6.80 2.75
CA VAL A 74 -3.81 6.87 1.29
C VAL A 74 -2.49 7.36 0.72
N ARG A 75 -1.99 6.71 -0.33
CA ARG A 75 -0.93 7.26 -1.16
C ARG A 75 -1.57 8.06 -2.30
N ALA A 76 -1.28 9.37 -2.33
CA ALA A 76 -1.73 10.26 -3.38
C ALA A 76 -1.09 9.89 -4.73
N PRO A 77 -1.74 10.19 -5.86
CA PRO A 77 -1.16 9.92 -7.19
C PRO A 77 -0.05 10.92 -7.55
N SER A 78 0.02 12.03 -6.84
CA SER A 78 1.03 13.07 -7.00
C SER A 78 1.07 13.99 -5.79
N LYS A 79 2.01 14.93 -5.77
CA LYS A 79 2.14 15.98 -4.75
C LYS A 79 1.17 17.17 -4.94
N ASP A 80 0.25 17.11 -5.90
CA ASP A 80 -0.72 18.16 -6.16
C ASP A 80 -1.62 18.39 -4.92
N PRO A 81 -1.69 19.61 -4.39
CA PRO A 81 -2.52 19.97 -3.24
C PRO A 81 -4.00 19.60 -3.37
N PHE A 82 -4.53 19.57 -4.59
CA PHE A 82 -5.90 19.14 -4.88
C PHE A 82 -6.17 17.71 -4.40
N PHE A 83 -5.27 16.76 -4.67
CA PHE A 83 -5.43 15.38 -4.20
C PHE A 83 -5.29 15.27 -2.70
N VAL A 84 -4.29 15.93 -2.11
CA VAL A 84 -4.00 15.88 -0.67
C VAL A 84 -5.23 16.28 0.15
N SER A 85 -5.81 17.43 -0.11
CA SER A 85 -6.96 17.93 0.65
C SER A 85 -8.22 17.08 0.45
N ARG A 86 -8.53 16.66 -0.78
CA ARG A 86 -9.74 15.89 -1.09
C ARG A 86 -9.70 14.45 -0.57
N ILE A 87 -8.55 13.81 -0.59
CA ILE A 87 -8.34 12.50 0.02
C ILE A 87 -8.60 12.58 1.54
N LEU A 88 -8.05 13.61 2.18
CA LEU A 88 -8.26 13.83 3.61
C LEU A 88 -9.71 14.20 3.94
N ASP A 89 -10.40 14.98 3.10
CA ASP A 89 -11.83 15.27 3.27
C ASP A 89 -12.68 14.00 3.13
N GLY A 90 -12.24 13.04 2.32
CA GLY A 90 -12.87 11.74 2.11
C GLY A 90 -12.72 10.73 3.24
N GLY A 91 -11.98 11.06 4.30
CA GLY A 91 -11.88 10.19 5.49
C GLY A 91 -10.52 9.57 5.74
N ALA A 92 -9.50 9.85 4.94
CA ALA A 92 -8.14 9.37 5.22
C ALA A 92 -7.59 9.97 6.52
N LEU A 93 -6.95 9.13 7.34
CA LEU A 93 -6.23 9.52 8.56
C LEU A 93 -4.74 9.77 8.30
N GLY A 94 -4.24 9.39 7.14
CA GLY A 94 -2.87 9.68 6.73
C GLY A 94 -2.78 9.82 5.23
N ILE A 95 -1.86 10.67 4.81
CA ILE A 95 -1.54 10.93 3.41
C ILE A 95 -0.06 10.67 3.15
N ILE A 96 0.23 9.75 2.27
CA ILE A 96 1.57 9.51 1.72
C ILE A 96 1.64 10.29 0.41
N VAL A 97 2.69 11.08 0.25
CA VAL A 97 2.90 11.85 -0.98
C VAL A 97 4.24 11.45 -1.60
N PRO A 98 4.19 10.89 -2.82
CA PRO A 98 5.37 10.44 -3.55
C PRO A 98 6.16 11.62 -4.16
N HIS A 99 7.33 11.31 -4.70
CA HIS A 99 8.15 12.18 -5.55
C HIS A 99 8.56 13.51 -4.89
N ILE A 100 8.79 13.50 -3.59
CA ILE A 100 9.36 14.64 -2.87
C ILE A 100 10.82 14.79 -3.29
N ARG A 101 11.22 16.02 -3.69
CA ARG A 101 12.58 16.35 -4.10
C ARG A 101 13.16 17.57 -3.37
N SER A 102 12.32 18.30 -2.63
CA SER A 102 12.74 19.49 -1.91
C SER A 102 12.01 19.64 -0.58
N VAL A 103 12.56 20.45 0.32
CA VAL A 103 11.89 20.86 1.56
C VAL A 103 10.59 21.61 1.24
N GLN A 104 10.57 22.39 0.15
CA GLN A 104 9.38 23.12 -0.28
C GLN A 104 8.26 22.15 -0.71
N ASP A 105 8.56 21.06 -1.43
CA ASP A 105 7.56 20.04 -1.77
C ASP A 105 6.89 19.49 -0.50
N ALA A 106 7.68 19.15 0.51
CA ALA A 106 7.16 18.64 1.78
C ALA A 106 6.34 19.70 2.54
N GLN A 107 6.77 20.97 2.52
CA GLN A 107 6.02 22.07 3.11
C GLN A 107 4.68 22.30 2.41
N ASP A 108 4.63 22.20 1.08
CA ASP A 108 3.39 22.34 0.30
C ASP A 108 2.40 21.22 0.63
N VAL A 109 2.90 20.00 0.84
CA VAL A 109 2.08 18.88 1.32
C VAL A 109 1.50 19.18 2.72
N VAL A 110 2.30 19.68 3.64
CA VAL A 110 1.82 20.10 4.98
C VAL A 110 0.77 21.19 4.86
N ASN A 111 1.00 22.19 4.00
CA ASN A 111 0.05 23.27 3.77
C ASN A 111 -1.31 22.77 3.27
N ALA A 112 -1.30 21.76 2.39
CA ALA A 112 -2.53 21.16 1.85
C ALA A 112 -3.23 20.21 2.83
N ALA A 113 -2.46 19.60 3.76
CA ALA A 113 -2.96 18.53 4.65
C ALA A 113 -3.45 19.05 6.00
N LYS A 114 -2.81 20.07 6.56
CA LYS A 114 -3.08 20.57 7.91
C LYS A 114 -3.85 21.90 7.88
N PHE A 115 -4.79 22.03 8.82
CA PHE A 115 -5.47 23.30 9.07
C PHE A 115 -4.54 24.28 9.81
N GLN A 116 -4.88 25.56 9.76
CA GLN A 116 -4.17 26.58 10.51
C GLN A 116 -4.11 26.26 12.02
N PRO A 117 -3.04 26.62 12.72
CA PRO A 117 -1.88 27.43 12.27
C PRO A 117 -0.75 26.63 11.61
N ILE A 118 -0.88 25.30 11.47
CA ILE A 118 0.18 24.42 10.99
C ILE A 118 0.31 24.48 9.45
N GLY A 119 -0.82 24.51 8.76
CA GLY A 119 -0.91 24.57 7.30
C GLY A 119 -2.03 25.50 6.86
N HIS A 120 -2.49 25.33 5.61
CA HIS A 120 -3.48 26.19 4.95
C HIS A 120 -4.65 25.41 4.36
N ARG A 121 -4.88 24.13 4.79
CA ARG A 121 -5.99 23.30 4.29
C ARG A 121 -7.30 24.06 4.45
N SER A 122 -8.09 24.09 3.36
CA SER A 122 -9.44 24.66 3.38
C SER A 122 -10.33 23.92 4.37
N SER A 123 -11.03 24.68 5.23
CA SER A 123 -11.87 24.10 6.28
C SER A 123 -13.26 23.78 5.75
N THR A 124 -13.75 22.59 6.03
CA THR A 124 -15.12 22.15 5.76
C THR A 124 -15.71 21.49 7.01
N ASN A 125 -17.01 21.21 7.00
CA ASN A 125 -17.72 20.60 8.12
C ASN A 125 -18.34 19.26 7.68
N GLY A 126 -18.79 18.45 8.64
CA GLY A 126 -19.41 17.16 8.36
C GLY A 126 -18.43 16.11 7.81
N LEU A 127 -17.16 16.14 8.22
CA LEU A 127 -16.16 15.17 7.81
C LEU A 127 -16.49 13.74 8.29
N PRO A 128 -16.15 12.69 7.51
CA PRO A 128 -16.32 11.28 7.91
C PRO A 128 -15.65 10.96 9.26
N HIS A 129 -14.51 11.58 9.56
CA HIS A 129 -13.78 11.47 10.82
C HIS A 129 -14.65 11.79 12.05
N HIS A 130 -15.64 12.63 11.89
CA HIS A 130 -16.61 13.04 12.90
C HIS A 130 -17.98 12.39 12.71
N GLN A 131 -18.06 11.31 11.91
CA GLN A 131 -19.32 10.64 11.58
C GLN A 131 -20.35 11.62 10.97
N PHE A 132 -19.90 12.53 10.11
CA PHE A 132 -20.69 13.56 9.42
C PHE A 132 -21.40 14.56 10.36
N ARG A 133 -21.05 14.57 11.65
CA ARG A 133 -21.61 15.54 12.60
C ARG A 133 -21.04 16.93 12.34
N SER A 134 -21.88 17.95 12.44
CA SER A 134 -21.45 19.34 12.39
C SER A 134 -20.76 19.73 13.72
N ILE A 135 -19.46 20.01 13.66
CA ILE A 135 -18.65 20.43 14.81
C ILE A 135 -18.03 21.78 14.48
N PRO A 136 -18.09 22.77 15.38
CA PRO A 136 -17.46 24.07 15.14
C PRO A 136 -15.98 23.94 14.77
N ALA A 137 -15.52 24.64 13.74
CA ALA A 137 -14.14 24.54 13.21
C ALA A 137 -13.06 24.75 14.27
N LYS A 138 -13.28 25.66 15.23
CA LYS A 138 -12.37 25.89 16.35
C LYS A 138 -12.13 24.64 17.24
N ILE A 139 -13.03 23.64 17.14
CA ILE A 139 -12.94 22.37 17.88
C ILE A 139 -12.48 21.26 16.95
N SER A 140 -13.06 21.16 15.74
CA SER A 140 -12.76 20.05 14.80
C SER A 140 -11.37 20.16 14.20
N ASN A 141 -10.91 21.37 13.82
CA ASN A 141 -9.64 21.53 13.12
C ASN A 141 -8.42 21.07 13.96
N PRO A 142 -8.28 21.45 15.24
CA PRO A 142 -7.17 20.95 16.07
C PRO A 142 -7.21 19.43 16.26
N VAL A 143 -8.41 18.85 16.45
CA VAL A 143 -8.57 17.40 16.63
C VAL A 143 -8.23 16.65 15.33
N THR A 144 -8.68 17.17 14.18
CA THR A 144 -8.36 16.59 12.88
C THR A 144 -6.87 16.73 12.56
N ASN A 145 -6.24 17.89 12.83
CA ASN A 145 -4.80 18.07 12.68
C ASN A 145 -4.00 17.04 13.49
N ALA A 146 -4.42 16.79 14.73
CA ALA A 146 -3.76 15.82 15.62
C ALA A 146 -3.90 14.36 15.12
N ALA A 147 -5.01 14.04 14.46
CA ALA A 147 -5.25 12.71 13.91
C ALA A 147 -4.62 12.50 12.53
N THR A 148 -4.47 13.55 11.73
CA THR A 148 -3.94 13.45 10.36
C THR A 148 -2.44 13.20 10.38
N MET A 149 -1.97 12.12 9.75
CA MET A 149 -0.55 11.85 9.51
C MET A 149 -0.13 12.34 8.12
N VAL A 150 0.86 13.21 8.06
CA VAL A 150 1.51 13.68 6.82
C VAL A 150 2.80 12.92 6.64
N ILE A 151 2.94 12.23 5.50
CA ILE A 151 3.98 11.23 5.26
C ILE A 151 4.66 11.48 3.89
N PRO A 152 5.64 12.39 3.81
CA PRO A 152 6.48 12.53 2.62
C PRO A 152 7.25 11.25 2.32
N MET A 153 7.32 10.83 1.03
CA MET A 153 8.14 9.70 0.62
C MET A 153 9.58 10.15 0.33
N ILE A 154 10.52 9.39 0.86
CA ILE A 154 11.95 9.50 0.60
C ILE A 154 12.32 8.38 -0.38
N GLU A 155 12.33 8.72 -1.65
CA GLU A 155 12.54 7.77 -2.75
C GLU A 155 13.41 8.36 -3.89
N THR A 156 13.91 9.58 -3.67
CA THR A 156 14.83 10.28 -4.56
C THR A 156 16.12 10.61 -3.81
N LEU A 157 17.22 10.78 -4.53
CA LEU A 157 18.51 11.14 -3.91
C LEU A 157 18.44 12.52 -3.26
N GLU A 158 17.76 13.47 -3.91
CA GLU A 158 17.58 14.82 -3.38
C GLU A 158 16.80 14.82 -2.06
N ALA A 159 15.71 14.06 -1.96
CA ALA A 159 14.95 13.95 -0.70
C ALA A 159 15.78 13.27 0.40
N LEU A 160 16.60 12.28 0.05
CA LEU A 160 17.50 11.63 1.00
C LEU A 160 18.55 12.60 1.54
N GLU A 161 19.10 13.48 0.70
CA GLU A 161 20.06 14.50 1.12
C GLU A 161 19.41 15.53 2.09
N LEU A 162 18.14 15.85 1.88
CA LEU A 162 17.36 16.83 2.65
C LEU A 162 16.53 16.20 3.79
N VAL A 163 16.77 14.95 4.11
CA VAL A 163 15.89 14.17 5.00
C VAL A 163 15.77 14.77 6.42
N ASP A 164 16.84 15.37 6.93
CA ASP A 164 16.83 16.03 8.25
C ASP A 164 15.93 17.28 8.25
N GLU A 165 16.03 18.11 7.21
CA GLU A 165 15.21 19.31 7.04
C GLU A 165 13.74 18.96 6.78
N ILE A 166 13.47 17.94 5.98
CA ILE A 166 12.10 17.44 5.73
C ILE A 166 11.48 16.91 7.04
N ALA A 167 12.24 16.12 7.80
CA ALA A 167 11.77 15.60 9.10
C ALA A 167 11.55 16.72 10.15
N ALA A 168 12.29 17.81 10.07
CA ALA A 168 12.18 18.95 10.98
C ALA A 168 10.90 19.78 10.78
N LEU A 169 10.25 19.67 9.59
CA LEU A 169 9.09 20.49 9.27
C LEU A 169 7.94 20.26 10.28
N PRO A 170 7.39 21.35 10.86
CA PRO A 170 6.15 21.26 11.62
C PRO A 170 5.01 20.73 10.74
N GLY A 171 4.28 19.72 11.22
CA GLY A 171 3.18 19.12 10.49
C GLY A 171 3.53 17.88 9.70
N VAL A 172 4.80 17.56 9.44
CA VAL A 172 5.25 16.23 9.06
C VAL A 172 5.15 15.31 10.28
N ASP A 173 4.54 14.15 10.13
CA ASP A 173 4.34 13.20 11.23
C ASP A 173 5.24 11.97 11.09
N SER A 174 5.50 11.53 9.88
CA SER A 174 6.31 10.35 9.55
C SER A 174 6.99 10.54 8.20
N LEU A 175 8.07 9.80 7.95
CA LEU A 175 8.63 9.61 6.62
C LEU A 175 8.39 8.18 6.16
N LEU A 176 8.40 7.94 4.84
CA LEU A 176 8.34 6.61 4.24
C LEU A 176 9.48 6.45 3.24
N ILE A 177 10.32 5.44 3.39
CA ILE A 177 11.26 5.09 2.32
C ILE A 177 10.54 4.25 1.27
N GLY A 178 10.51 4.76 0.02
CA GLY A 178 10.11 4.03 -1.17
C GLY A 178 11.31 3.26 -1.73
N THR A 179 11.58 2.06 -1.21
CA THR A 179 12.86 1.36 -1.45
C THR A 179 13.08 1.01 -2.92
N ASN A 180 12.03 0.69 -3.67
CA ASN A 180 12.14 0.35 -5.09
C ASN A 180 12.67 1.54 -5.90
N ASP A 181 12.01 2.69 -5.76
CA ASP A 181 12.36 3.89 -6.52
C ASP A 181 13.71 4.47 -6.03
N LEU A 182 13.95 4.42 -4.72
CA LEU A 182 15.24 4.86 -4.18
C LEU A 182 16.41 4.02 -4.72
N THR A 183 16.27 2.69 -4.82
CA THR A 183 17.32 1.84 -5.41
C THR A 183 17.49 2.09 -6.91
N ALA A 184 16.41 2.41 -7.62
CA ALA A 184 16.49 2.79 -9.03
C ALA A 184 17.21 4.13 -9.21
N GLU A 185 16.89 5.15 -8.41
CA GLU A 185 17.58 6.45 -8.39
C GLU A 185 19.08 6.31 -8.01
N MET A 186 19.41 5.33 -7.15
CA MET A 186 20.81 4.99 -6.82
C MET A 186 21.54 4.24 -7.95
N GLY A 187 20.87 3.85 -9.05
CA GLY A 187 21.45 3.03 -10.12
C GLY A 187 21.65 1.55 -9.75
N ILE A 188 20.98 1.06 -8.74
CA ILE A 188 21.04 -0.31 -8.23
C ILE A 188 19.62 -0.92 -8.06
N PRO A 189 18.76 -0.90 -9.09
CA PRO A 189 17.37 -1.29 -8.95
C PRO A 189 17.22 -2.73 -8.42
N GLY A 190 16.48 -2.89 -7.31
CA GLY A 190 16.21 -4.19 -6.70
C GLY A 190 17.35 -4.79 -5.87
N ASP A 191 18.53 -4.16 -5.79
CA ASP A 191 19.64 -4.58 -4.93
C ASP A 191 19.43 -4.04 -3.49
N TYR A 192 18.45 -4.62 -2.80
CA TYR A 192 18.02 -4.17 -1.47
C TYR A 192 19.06 -4.46 -0.37
N GLU A 193 20.02 -5.34 -0.61
CA GLU A 193 21.09 -5.68 0.33
C GLU A 193 22.31 -4.74 0.19
N ASN A 194 22.32 -3.90 -0.81
CA ASN A 194 23.39 -2.93 -1.01
C ASN A 194 23.60 -2.07 0.25
N PRO A 195 24.83 -1.87 0.70
CA PRO A 195 25.13 -1.05 1.89
C PRO A 195 24.52 0.36 1.84
N ARG A 196 24.41 0.97 0.65
CA ARG A 196 23.80 2.29 0.46
C ARG A 196 22.31 2.31 0.86
N VAL A 197 21.60 1.20 0.69
CA VAL A 197 20.20 1.07 1.16
C VAL A 197 20.15 1.10 2.68
N THR A 198 21.05 0.35 3.33
CA THR A 198 21.14 0.35 4.79
C THR A 198 21.48 1.74 5.33
N GLU A 199 22.45 2.42 4.72
CA GLU A 199 22.84 3.81 5.07
C GLU A 199 21.65 4.79 4.92
N ALA A 200 20.86 4.67 3.84
CA ALA A 200 19.67 5.50 3.65
C ALA A 200 18.65 5.32 4.78
N TYR A 201 18.43 4.06 5.21
CA TYR A 201 17.57 3.78 6.35
C TYR A 201 18.15 4.33 7.66
N GLU A 202 19.45 4.14 7.93
CA GLU A 202 20.13 4.68 9.11
C GLU A 202 19.99 6.19 9.21
N ARG A 203 20.29 6.89 8.13
CA ARG A 203 20.19 8.35 8.02
C ARG A 203 18.75 8.83 8.26
N THR A 204 17.76 8.20 7.63
CA THR A 204 16.35 8.58 7.76
C THR A 204 15.82 8.28 9.17
N ILE A 205 16.19 7.14 9.77
CA ILE A 205 15.85 6.81 11.15
C ILE A 205 16.43 7.84 12.12
N ALA A 206 17.69 8.23 11.93
CA ALA A 206 18.35 9.23 12.76
C ALA A 206 17.63 10.58 12.70
N ALA A 207 17.28 11.05 11.49
CA ALA A 207 16.51 12.27 11.29
C ALA A 207 15.11 12.19 11.95
N CYS A 208 14.40 11.09 11.76
CA CYS A 208 13.10 10.89 12.39
C CYS A 208 13.20 10.92 13.93
N LYS A 209 14.16 10.21 14.52
CA LYS A 209 14.38 10.21 15.96
C LYS A 209 14.70 11.60 16.50
N LYS A 210 15.58 12.34 15.82
CA LYS A 210 15.98 13.70 16.21
C LYS A 210 14.79 14.65 16.29
N HIS A 211 13.83 14.51 15.38
CA HIS A 211 12.68 15.40 15.28
C HIS A 211 11.37 14.80 15.84
N GLY A 212 11.42 13.65 16.54
CA GLY A 212 10.25 13.01 17.14
C GLY A 212 9.23 12.49 16.10
N LYS A 213 9.73 12.00 14.94
CA LYS A 213 8.93 11.45 13.86
C LYS A 213 9.12 9.93 13.76
N TRP A 214 8.27 9.27 12.99
CA TRP A 214 8.38 7.85 12.71
C TRP A 214 8.90 7.61 11.29
N LEU A 215 9.52 6.45 11.07
CA LEU A 215 9.88 5.97 9.74
C LEU A 215 9.06 4.77 9.35
N GLY A 216 8.56 4.77 8.11
CA GLY A 216 7.93 3.65 7.43
C GLY A 216 8.85 2.92 6.46
N VAL A 217 8.60 1.61 6.30
CA VAL A 217 9.26 0.73 5.34
C VAL A 217 8.31 0.43 4.19
N GLY A 218 8.65 0.87 2.97
CA GLY A 218 7.91 0.61 1.74
C GLY A 218 8.69 -0.22 0.74
N GLY A 219 8.00 -1.02 -0.08
CA GLY A 219 8.59 -1.79 -1.18
C GLY A 219 9.23 -3.13 -0.80
N LEU A 220 9.30 -3.50 0.47
CA LEU A 220 9.99 -4.69 0.97
C LEU A 220 9.09 -5.79 1.51
N HIS A 221 7.79 -5.82 1.16
CA HIS A 221 6.83 -6.79 1.70
C HIS A 221 7.21 -8.28 1.47
N ALA A 222 8.01 -8.59 0.45
CA ALA A 222 8.52 -9.94 0.18
C ALA A 222 9.84 -10.26 0.91
N ARG A 223 10.47 -9.27 1.56
CA ARG A 223 11.77 -9.36 2.23
C ARG A 223 11.63 -9.07 3.73
N LEU A 224 10.92 -9.98 4.43
CA LEU A 224 10.67 -9.84 5.87
C LEU A 224 11.95 -9.77 6.71
N ASP A 225 13.03 -10.38 6.24
CA ASP A 225 14.37 -10.29 6.84
C ASP A 225 14.89 -8.85 6.88
N LEU A 226 14.74 -8.10 5.78
CA LEU A 226 15.12 -6.68 5.70
C LEU A 226 14.14 -5.79 6.48
N VAL A 227 12.84 -6.10 6.41
CA VAL A 227 11.83 -5.40 7.23
C VAL A 227 12.17 -5.52 8.72
N GLU A 228 12.47 -6.74 9.21
CA GLU A 228 12.87 -6.97 10.58
C GLU A 228 14.14 -6.19 10.94
N LYS A 229 15.16 -6.22 10.06
CA LYS A 229 16.39 -5.45 10.22
C LYS A 229 16.09 -3.97 10.44
N PHE A 230 15.33 -3.34 9.54
CA PHE A 230 15.05 -1.91 9.62
C PHE A 230 14.12 -1.54 10.79
N CYS A 231 13.20 -2.42 11.18
CA CYS A 231 12.42 -2.24 12.40
C CYS A 231 13.29 -2.30 13.66
N LYS A 232 14.26 -3.22 13.73
CA LYS A 232 15.25 -3.28 14.83
C LYS A 232 16.12 -2.02 14.88
N MET A 233 16.42 -1.41 13.75
CA MET A 233 17.15 -0.14 13.68
C MET A 233 16.31 1.06 14.13
N GLY A 234 14.99 0.99 14.02
CA GLY A 234 14.08 2.03 14.51
C GLY A 234 12.94 2.44 13.60
N ALA A 235 12.72 1.76 12.47
CA ALA A 235 11.48 1.94 11.72
C ALA A 235 10.29 1.41 12.54
N ARG A 236 9.13 2.06 12.41
CA ARG A 236 7.97 1.78 13.27
C ARG A 236 6.69 1.45 12.54
N TRP A 237 6.66 1.53 11.21
CA TRP A 237 5.52 1.02 10.46
C TRP A 237 5.95 0.41 9.12
N VAL A 238 5.10 -0.47 8.58
CA VAL A 238 5.45 -1.31 7.44
C VAL A 238 4.26 -1.39 6.48
N MET A 239 4.52 -1.22 5.19
CA MET A 239 3.64 -1.66 4.12
C MET A 239 3.80 -3.18 3.98
N ALA A 240 3.03 -3.94 4.78
CA ALA A 240 3.35 -5.34 5.04
C ALA A 240 2.92 -6.31 3.92
N ALA A 241 1.87 -5.97 3.19
CA ALA A 241 1.34 -6.81 2.11
C ALA A 241 0.56 -5.98 1.10
N THR A 242 0.27 -6.58 -0.06
CA THR A 242 -0.63 -6.01 -1.07
C THR A 242 -1.72 -7.03 -1.41
N ASP A 243 -2.96 -6.58 -1.58
CA ASP A 243 -4.15 -7.40 -1.80
C ASP A 243 -4.02 -8.36 -3.00
N GLY A 244 -3.51 -7.90 -4.14
CA GLY A 244 -3.31 -8.74 -5.34
C GLY A 244 -2.40 -9.94 -5.08
N PRO A 245 -1.15 -9.75 -4.64
CA PRO A 245 -0.24 -10.84 -4.26
C PRO A 245 -0.80 -11.78 -3.19
N LEU A 246 -1.51 -11.27 -2.17
CA LEU A 246 -2.15 -12.12 -1.16
C LEU A 246 -3.21 -13.03 -1.78
N LEU A 247 -4.09 -12.46 -2.61
CA LEU A 247 -5.14 -13.21 -3.30
C LEU A 247 -4.56 -14.26 -4.25
N LEU A 248 -3.58 -13.87 -5.08
CA LEU A 248 -2.92 -14.77 -6.02
C LEU A 248 -2.20 -15.91 -5.29
N GLY A 249 -1.49 -15.60 -4.22
CA GLY A 249 -0.78 -16.61 -3.43
C GLY A 249 -1.72 -17.64 -2.81
N ALA A 250 -2.82 -17.20 -2.19
CA ALA A 250 -3.82 -18.10 -1.62
C ALA A 250 -4.53 -18.93 -2.69
N ALA A 251 -4.90 -18.33 -3.83
CA ALA A 251 -5.54 -19.00 -4.95
C ALA A 251 -4.61 -20.05 -5.59
N THR A 252 -3.34 -19.71 -5.80
CA THR A 252 -2.33 -20.63 -6.35
C THR A 252 -2.12 -21.84 -5.44
N LYS A 253 -1.99 -21.61 -4.13
CA LYS A 253 -1.88 -22.70 -3.15
C LYS A 253 -3.07 -23.64 -3.25
N ARG A 254 -4.30 -23.13 -3.22
CA ARG A 254 -5.52 -23.93 -3.32
C ARG A 254 -5.63 -24.65 -4.66
N GLY A 255 -5.29 -23.99 -5.78
CA GLY A 255 -5.27 -24.60 -7.10
C GLY A 255 -4.30 -25.79 -7.20
N THR A 256 -3.13 -25.67 -6.61
CA THR A 256 -2.14 -26.76 -6.53
C THR A 256 -2.67 -27.95 -5.71
N GLU A 257 -3.29 -27.67 -4.54
CA GLU A 257 -3.92 -28.70 -3.70
C GLU A 257 -5.02 -29.45 -4.47
N MET A 258 -5.88 -28.74 -5.22
CA MET A 258 -6.94 -29.33 -6.02
C MET A 258 -6.42 -30.15 -7.20
N ALA A 259 -5.35 -29.71 -7.85
CA ALA A 259 -4.69 -30.47 -8.91
C ALA A 259 -4.10 -31.81 -8.37
N ALA A 260 -3.47 -31.77 -7.20
CA ALA A 260 -2.95 -32.98 -6.54
C ALA A 260 -4.09 -33.93 -6.15
N LEU A 261 -5.19 -33.43 -5.62
CA LEU A 261 -6.38 -34.21 -5.30
C LEU A 261 -6.93 -34.88 -6.58
N ASN A 262 -7.10 -34.16 -7.67
CA ASN A 262 -7.57 -34.71 -8.94
C ASN A 262 -6.65 -35.83 -9.44
N ALA A 263 -5.34 -35.63 -9.43
CA ALA A 263 -4.37 -36.65 -9.81
C ALA A 263 -4.50 -37.96 -8.96
N SER A 264 -4.73 -37.80 -7.65
CA SER A 264 -4.98 -38.93 -6.75
C SER A 264 -6.25 -39.70 -7.09
N VAL A 265 -7.35 -38.98 -7.36
CA VAL A 265 -8.64 -39.58 -7.74
C VAL A 265 -8.50 -40.34 -9.07
N VAL A 266 -7.89 -39.74 -10.08
CA VAL A 266 -7.66 -40.39 -11.39
C VAL A 266 -6.82 -41.66 -11.23
N LYS A 267 -5.76 -41.61 -10.43
CA LYS A 267 -4.92 -42.80 -10.17
C LYS A 267 -5.72 -43.92 -9.47
N SER A 268 -6.56 -43.59 -8.51
CA SER A 268 -7.41 -44.57 -7.80
C SER A 268 -8.45 -45.21 -8.74
N GLN A 269 -9.05 -44.43 -9.66
CA GLN A 269 -9.99 -44.95 -10.65
C GLN A 269 -9.31 -45.92 -11.63
N GLN A 270 -8.10 -45.63 -12.07
CA GLN A 270 -7.30 -46.53 -12.91
C GLN A 270 -6.94 -47.83 -12.16
N ALA A 271 -6.55 -47.75 -10.88
CA ALA A 271 -6.23 -48.93 -10.07
C ALA A 271 -7.45 -49.83 -9.79
N ASN A 272 -8.66 -49.26 -9.73
CA ASN A 272 -9.91 -49.98 -9.49
C ASN A 272 -10.56 -50.51 -10.77
N GLY A 273 -9.87 -50.53 -11.90
CA GLY A 273 -10.36 -51.13 -13.16
C GLY A 273 -11.51 -50.37 -13.82
N HIS A 274 -11.82 -49.18 -13.37
CA HIS A 274 -12.77 -48.31 -14.09
C HIS A 274 -12.05 -47.62 -15.24
N SER A 275 -11.99 -48.30 -16.41
CA SER A 275 -11.65 -47.62 -17.66
C SER A 275 -12.75 -46.59 -17.92
N VAL A 276 -12.41 -45.34 -17.81
CA VAL A 276 -13.27 -44.25 -18.32
C VAL A 276 -13.23 -44.40 -19.86
N GLU A 277 -14.20 -45.16 -20.40
CA GLU A 277 -14.50 -45.05 -21.82
C GLU A 277 -14.70 -43.55 -22.10
N LYS A 278 -13.81 -42.98 -22.91
CA LYS A 278 -14.03 -41.66 -23.49
C LYS A 278 -15.34 -41.78 -24.27
N LYS A 279 -16.46 -41.36 -23.69
CA LYS A 279 -17.65 -41.02 -24.44
C LYS A 279 -17.23 -39.93 -25.43
N ALA A 280 -16.85 -40.37 -26.62
CA ALA A 280 -16.76 -39.49 -27.76
C ALA A 280 -18.12 -38.80 -27.86
N ALA A 281 -18.14 -37.51 -27.77
CA ALA A 281 -19.32 -36.72 -28.08
C ALA A 281 -19.62 -36.96 -29.56
N ASN A 282 -20.47 -37.95 -29.83
CA ASN A 282 -21.01 -38.17 -31.17
C ASN A 282 -21.98 -37.01 -31.46
N GLY A 283 -21.56 -36.24 -32.43
CA GLY A 283 -22.42 -35.75 -33.50
C GLY A 283 -23.34 -34.58 -33.17
N VAL A 284 -22.89 -33.41 -33.48
CA VAL A 284 -23.71 -32.48 -34.27
C VAL A 284 -22.81 -31.97 -35.41
N THR A 285 -22.93 -32.61 -36.55
CA THR A 285 -22.53 -32.05 -37.83
C THR A 285 -23.62 -31.08 -38.25
N ASN A 286 -23.34 -29.79 -38.24
CA ASN A 286 -23.93 -28.85 -39.17
C ASN A 286 -22.88 -27.81 -39.54
N GLY A 287 -22.63 -27.82 -40.87
CA GLY A 287 -21.61 -27.01 -41.49
C GLY A 287 -21.94 -25.51 -41.45
N THR A 288 -20.92 -24.78 -41.48
CA THR A 288 -20.52 -23.73 -42.43
C THR A 288 -19.50 -22.82 -41.83
N THR A 289 -18.33 -22.84 -42.40
CA THR A 289 -17.38 -21.76 -42.74
C THR A 289 -16.94 -20.73 -41.71
N ASN A 290 -15.61 -20.76 -41.52
CA ASN A 290 -14.66 -19.64 -41.35
C ASN A 290 -14.54 -18.95 -40.00
N GLY A 291 -13.36 -19.10 -39.42
CA GLY A 291 -12.82 -18.21 -38.41
C GLY A 291 -12.04 -18.95 -37.30
N ALA A 292 -10.86 -19.45 -37.60
CA ALA A 292 -10.00 -20.05 -36.60
C ALA A 292 -9.41 -18.94 -35.67
N VAL A 293 -9.75 -19.00 -34.39
CA VAL A 293 -8.99 -18.36 -33.32
C VAL A 293 -8.42 -19.49 -32.46
N THR A 294 -7.14 -19.74 -32.61
CA THR A 294 -6.41 -20.71 -31.80
C THR A 294 -5.92 -20.00 -30.53
N TYR A 295 -6.46 -20.39 -29.38
CA TYR A 295 -5.82 -20.15 -28.10
C TYR A 295 -4.88 -21.31 -27.78
N GLY A 296 -3.59 -21.05 -27.94
CA GLY A 296 -2.55 -22.02 -27.59
C GLY A 296 -2.26 -21.98 -26.09
N ASN A 297 -2.57 -23.07 -25.37
CA ASN A 297 -1.99 -23.33 -24.06
C ASN A 297 -0.55 -23.83 -24.28
N GLY A 298 0.41 -23.05 -23.80
CA GLY A 298 1.81 -23.42 -23.79
C GLY A 298 2.54 -22.80 -22.59
N ILE A 299 2.43 -23.47 -21.44
CA ILE A 299 3.39 -23.24 -20.34
C ILE A 299 4.42 -24.35 -20.47
N THR A 300 5.57 -24.05 -21.05
CA THR A 300 6.77 -24.87 -20.94
C THR A 300 7.80 -24.10 -20.12
N ASN A 301 8.14 -24.64 -18.95
CA ASN A 301 9.36 -24.30 -18.23
C ASN A 301 10.57 -24.70 -19.10
N GLY A 302 11.46 -23.74 -19.37
CA GLY A 302 12.71 -24.01 -20.07
C GLY A 302 13.69 -22.85 -19.86
N ALA A 303 14.78 -23.20 -19.23
CA ALA A 303 15.89 -22.33 -18.88
C ALA A 303 16.63 -21.73 -20.09
N THR A 304 17.16 -20.52 -19.83
CA THR A 304 18.40 -19.94 -20.39
C THR A 304 18.65 -19.97 -21.92
N ASN A 305 18.70 -18.78 -22.54
CA ASN A 305 19.94 -18.31 -23.20
C ASN A 305 19.73 -16.96 -23.90
N GLY A 306 20.77 -16.17 -23.85
CA GLY A 306 20.86 -14.77 -24.18
C GLY A 306 20.41 -14.38 -25.59
N VAL A 307 20.02 -13.12 -25.67
CA VAL A 307 19.81 -12.41 -26.93
C VAL A 307 20.85 -11.28 -27.00
N PRO A 308 21.58 -11.16 -28.09
CA PRO A 308 22.54 -10.05 -28.29
C PRO A 308 21.81 -8.78 -28.73
N VAL A 309 22.25 -7.67 -28.18
CA VAL A 309 21.91 -6.31 -28.62
C VAL A 309 22.61 -6.06 -29.94
N ALA A 310 21.90 -5.57 -30.94
CA ALA A 310 22.48 -4.93 -32.12
C ALA A 310 21.65 -3.68 -32.49
N ALA A 311 22.43 -2.58 -32.55
CA ALA A 311 22.24 -1.29 -33.21
C ALA A 311 21.00 -0.46 -32.84
#